data_09921d277c02fd0a1471b0e06dbdaa95
#
_entry.id   09921d277c02fd0a1471b0e06dbdaa95
#
_cell.length_a   1.000
_cell.length_b   1.000
_cell.length_c   1.000
_cell.angle_alpha   90.00
_cell.angle_beta   90.00
_cell.angle_gamma   90.00
#
_symmetry.space_group_name_H-M   'P 1'
#
loop_
_entity.id
_entity.type
_entity.pdbx_description
1 polymer ?
#
loop_
_entity_poly.entity_id
_entity_poly.type
_entity_poly.pdbx_seq_one_letter_code
_entity_poly.pdbx_strand_id
1 'polypeptide(L)'
;MTDGLEERPPRKSSKRSWLAAIISIVIVGAIVGGGLFVASSSVQDFLSRFQVEDYDGQAGPSTVLLISPGDTGEEVARKMVEADIIKSFDAIYRDMLNVDLVIFPGSYEFPTKLSGSAALELLMAGDNRLVVSTTIPEGLSVAQILPRLSEDLGITIAELDEAIADQLSRLPTDAPSIEGFLFPATYSFDPNPKAGEVIRAMV
;
A
#
# COMPACT_ATOMS: atom_id res chain seq x y z
N MET A 1 89.49 -43.90 35.66
CA MET A 1 88.05 -44.18 35.47
C MET A 1 87.35 -43.16 36.32
N THR A 2 87.04 -41.98 35.76
CA THR A 2 86.41 -40.85 36.47
C THR A 2 85.28 -40.35 35.59
N ASP A 3 84.18 -40.60 36.15
CA ASP A 3 82.86 -40.23 35.53
C ASP A 3 82.65 -38.73 35.66
N GLY A 4 82.55 -38.07 34.55
CA GLY A 4 82.34 -36.66 34.48
C GLY A 4 80.84 -36.37 34.44
N LEU A 5 80.26 -35.94 35.54
CA LEU A 5 78.92 -35.44 35.63
C LEU A 5 78.82 -33.97 35.05
N GLU A 6 78.27 -33.87 33.89
CA GLU A 6 77.99 -32.62 33.23
C GLU A 6 76.77 -31.91 33.90
N GLU A 7 77.03 -30.89 34.71
CA GLU A 7 76.00 -30.05 35.28
C GLU A 7 75.32 -29.20 34.21
N ARG A 8 74.04 -29.44 33.99
CA ARG A 8 73.17 -28.58 33.14
C ARG A 8 72.89 -27.21 33.84
N PRO A 9 73.13 -26.10 33.18
CA PRO A 9 72.86 -24.79 33.78
C PRO A 9 71.35 -24.60 33.98
N PRO A 10 70.92 -23.85 35.02
CA PRO A 10 69.50 -23.62 35.31
C PRO A 10 68.87 -22.70 34.25
N ARG A 11 67.73 -23.17 33.70
CA ARG A 11 66.89 -22.37 32.81
C ARG A 11 66.37 -21.14 33.55
N LYS A 12 66.93 -19.97 33.30
CA LYS A 12 66.35 -18.68 33.72
C LYS A 12 64.95 -18.51 33.08
N SER A 13 63.94 -18.72 33.89
CA SER A 13 62.53 -18.36 33.46
C SER A 13 62.42 -16.84 33.29
N SER A 14 62.40 -16.45 32.06
CA SER A 14 62.34 -15.03 31.69
C SER A 14 60.91 -14.51 31.92
N LYS A 15 60.73 -13.71 32.98
CA LYS A 15 59.47 -12.90 33.16
C LYS A 15 59.09 -12.08 31.92
N ARG A 16 60.08 -11.87 31.04
CA ARG A 16 59.86 -11.19 29.73
C ARG A 16 59.10 -12.05 28.72
N SER A 17 59.23 -13.38 28.76
CA SER A 17 58.52 -14.26 27.82
C SER A 17 57.00 -14.36 28.15
N TRP A 18 56.64 -14.28 29.43
CA TRP A 18 55.24 -14.31 29.87
C TRP A 18 54.53 -13.00 29.52
N LEU A 19 55.18 -11.83 29.69
CA LEU A 19 54.67 -10.54 29.27
C LEU A 19 54.49 -10.49 27.75
N ALA A 20 55.42 -11.04 26.97
CA ALA A 20 55.29 -11.09 25.52
C ALA A 20 54.11 -11.97 25.09
N ALA A 21 53.85 -13.08 25.79
CA ALA A 21 52.68 -13.92 25.52
C ALA A 21 51.34 -13.22 25.83
N ILE A 22 51.28 -12.48 26.94
CA ILE A 22 50.06 -11.69 27.28
C ILE A 22 49.83 -10.62 26.25
N ILE A 23 50.85 -9.87 25.85
CA ILE A 23 50.73 -8.81 24.84
C ILE A 23 50.24 -9.39 23.50
N SER A 24 50.78 -10.58 23.10
CA SER A 24 50.34 -11.24 21.88
C SER A 24 48.86 -11.67 21.95
N ILE A 25 48.38 -12.18 23.09
CA ILE A 25 46.98 -12.57 23.29
C ILE A 25 46.07 -11.34 23.25
N VAL A 26 46.49 -10.23 23.86
CA VAL A 26 45.71 -8.96 23.82
C VAL A 26 45.63 -8.40 22.40
N ILE A 27 46.74 -8.44 21.65
CA ILE A 27 46.76 -7.98 20.26
C ILE A 27 45.88 -8.86 19.37
N VAL A 28 45.98 -10.18 19.49
CA VAL A 28 45.11 -11.10 18.74
C VAL A 28 43.65 -10.93 19.15
N GLY A 29 43.36 -10.78 20.43
CA GLY A 29 42.01 -10.46 20.92
C GLY A 29 41.45 -9.14 20.38
N ALA A 30 42.27 -8.10 20.31
CA ALA A 30 41.90 -6.81 19.73
C ALA A 30 41.66 -6.87 18.22
N ILE A 31 42.48 -7.66 17.49
CA ILE A 31 42.30 -7.85 16.03
C ILE A 31 41.03 -8.68 15.75
N VAL A 32 40.83 -9.76 16.48
CA VAL A 32 39.64 -10.62 16.31
C VAL A 32 38.37 -9.87 16.77
N GLY A 33 38.39 -9.24 17.94
CA GLY A 33 37.25 -8.48 18.46
C GLY A 33 36.95 -7.24 17.62
N GLY A 34 37.98 -6.50 17.21
CA GLY A 34 37.84 -5.36 16.31
C GLY A 34 37.36 -5.78 14.90
N GLY A 35 37.88 -6.86 14.37
CA GLY A 35 37.46 -7.43 13.08
C GLY A 35 35.99 -7.90 13.09
N LEU A 36 35.56 -8.57 14.17
CA LEU A 36 34.16 -8.96 14.35
C LEU A 36 33.23 -7.74 14.53
N PHE A 37 33.67 -6.71 15.24
CA PHE A 37 32.88 -5.48 15.41
C PHE A 37 32.72 -4.71 14.10
N VAL A 38 33.81 -4.54 13.32
CA VAL A 38 33.75 -3.91 12.00
C VAL A 38 32.96 -4.73 11.00
N ALA A 39 33.09 -6.06 11.03
CA ALA A 39 32.30 -6.95 10.18
C ALA A 39 30.81 -6.88 10.50
N SER A 40 30.44 -6.77 11.79
CA SER A 40 29.03 -6.68 12.20
C SER A 40 28.38 -5.35 11.76
N SER A 41 29.09 -4.23 11.85
CA SER A 41 28.58 -2.93 11.37
C SER A 41 28.45 -2.89 9.85
N SER A 42 29.42 -3.45 9.13
CA SER A 42 29.37 -3.52 7.67
C SER A 42 28.29 -4.45 7.14
N VAL A 43 28.00 -5.54 7.87
CA VAL A 43 26.89 -6.45 7.55
C VAL A 43 25.54 -5.77 7.84
N GLN A 44 25.43 -5.02 8.93
CA GLN A 44 24.22 -4.26 9.23
C GLN A 44 23.97 -3.16 8.20
N ASP A 45 24.99 -2.40 7.81
CA ASP A 45 24.90 -1.40 6.74
C ASP A 45 24.58 -2.01 5.37
N PHE A 46 25.08 -3.21 5.11
CA PHE A 46 24.76 -3.95 3.89
C PHE A 46 23.30 -4.45 3.91
N LEU A 47 22.86 -5.03 5.04
CA LEU A 47 21.48 -5.51 5.20
C LEU A 47 20.46 -4.36 5.22
N SER A 48 20.82 -3.19 5.79
CA SER A 48 19.92 -2.01 5.78
C SER A 48 19.65 -1.47 4.38
N ARG A 49 20.56 -1.68 3.42
CA ARG A 49 20.34 -1.32 2.00
C ARG A 49 19.30 -2.19 1.31
N PHE A 50 18.99 -3.35 1.88
CA PHE A 50 17.93 -4.27 1.40
C PHE A 50 16.68 -4.21 2.26
N GLN A 51 16.69 -3.43 3.36
CA GLN A 51 15.47 -3.17 4.10
C GLN A 51 14.58 -2.23 3.29
N VAL A 52 13.40 -2.74 2.95
CA VAL A 52 12.35 -1.92 2.36
C VAL A 52 11.97 -0.86 3.39
N GLU A 53 12.04 0.41 3.01
CA GLU A 53 11.56 1.48 3.87
C GLU A 53 10.04 1.37 4.00
N ASP A 54 9.58 1.09 5.21
CA ASP A 54 8.16 0.98 5.53
C ASP A 54 7.82 1.80 6.77
N TYR A 55 6.53 2.12 6.96
CA TYR A 55 6.06 2.78 8.16
C TYR A 55 5.86 1.77 9.30
N ASP A 56 6.03 2.23 10.54
CA ASP A 56 5.86 1.42 11.76
C ASP A 56 4.39 1.09 12.09
N GLY A 57 3.45 1.43 11.19
CA GLY A 57 2.03 1.13 11.32
C GLY A 57 1.26 2.05 12.27
N GLN A 58 1.82 3.19 12.66
CA GLN A 58 1.06 4.24 13.35
C GLN A 58 0.26 5.03 12.31
N ALA A 59 -1.00 4.65 12.14
CA ALA A 59 -1.91 5.29 11.18
C ALA A 59 -2.05 6.80 11.46
N GLY A 60 -1.91 7.59 10.39
CA GLY A 60 -2.16 9.03 10.39
C GLY A 60 -3.62 9.37 10.02
N PRO A 61 -3.91 10.62 9.66
CA PRO A 61 -5.22 11.02 9.19
C PRO A 61 -5.61 10.28 7.90
N SER A 62 -6.92 10.11 7.68
CA SER A 62 -7.43 9.51 6.45
C SER A 62 -7.22 10.40 5.22
N THR A 63 -6.95 9.78 4.08
CA THR A 63 -6.88 10.39 2.76
C THR A 63 -7.67 9.57 1.75
N VAL A 64 -8.06 10.17 0.64
CA VAL A 64 -8.81 9.48 -0.42
C VAL A 64 -7.87 9.15 -1.58
N LEU A 65 -7.83 7.88 -1.94
CA LEU A 65 -7.12 7.35 -3.09
C LEU A 65 -8.10 7.07 -4.23
N LEU A 66 -7.90 7.70 -5.39
CA LEU A 66 -8.68 7.41 -6.60
C LEU A 66 -7.96 6.37 -7.47
N ILE A 67 -8.59 5.21 -7.63
CA ILE A 67 -8.18 4.16 -8.55
C ILE A 67 -9.01 4.26 -9.82
N SER A 68 -8.36 4.57 -10.93
CA SER A 68 -9.03 4.75 -12.23
C SER A 68 -9.22 3.42 -12.95
N PRO A 69 -10.21 3.30 -13.86
CA PRO A 69 -10.34 2.13 -14.71
C PRO A 69 -9.07 1.92 -15.55
N GLY A 70 -8.46 0.74 -15.43
CA GLY A 70 -7.24 0.37 -16.14
C GLY A 70 -5.94 0.60 -15.35
N ASP A 71 -6.00 1.18 -14.14
CA ASP A 71 -4.81 1.28 -13.27
C ASP A 71 -4.27 -0.11 -12.98
N THR A 72 -2.97 -0.27 -13.15
CA THR A 72 -2.24 -1.47 -12.78
C THR A 72 -1.87 -1.47 -11.29
N GLY A 73 -1.52 -2.62 -10.73
CA GLY A 73 -1.00 -2.69 -9.34
C GLY A 73 0.21 -1.78 -9.12
N GLU A 74 1.05 -1.58 -10.14
CA GLU A 74 2.19 -0.66 -10.10
C GLU A 74 1.72 0.80 -9.97
N GLU A 75 0.73 1.22 -10.76
CA GLU A 75 0.18 2.58 -10.72
C GLU A 75 -0.52 2.85 -9.39
N VAL A 76 -1.28 1.87 -8.88
CA VAL A 76 -1.91 1.97 -7.55
C VAL A 76 -0.87 2.12 -6.45
N ALA A 77 0.20 1.31 -6.45
CA ALA A 77 1.29 1.44 -5.48
C ALA A 77 1.96 2.82 -5.53
N ARG A 78 2.20 3.39 -6.73
CA ARG A 78 2.75 4.74 -6.89
C ARG A 78 1.81 5.82 -6.32
N LYS A 79 0.51 5.74 -6.63
CA LYS A 79 -0.51 6.64 -6.08
C LYS A 79 -0.58 6.56 -4.56
N MET A 80 -0.42 5.38 -3.96
CA MET A 80 -0.36 5.21 -2.50
C MET A 80 0.85 5.90 -1.87
N VAL A 81 2.02 5.87 -2.53
CA VAL A 81 3.21 6.62 -2.09
C VAL A 81 2.97 8.13 -2.19
N GLU A 82 2.42 8.61 -3.31
CA GLU A 82 2.11 10.05 -3.52
C GLU A 82 1.12 10.58 -2.50
N ALA A 83 0.16 9.75 -2.06
CA ALA A 83 -0.83 10.10 -1.04
C ALA A 83 -0.34 9.90 0.41
N ASP A 84 0.95 9.59 0.63
CA ASP A 84 1.55 9.31 1.95
C ASP A 84 0.84 8.16 2.71
N ILE A 85 0.16 7.26 1.98
CA ILE A 85 -0.48 6.07 2.56
C ILE A 85 0.60 5.08 2.98
N ILE A 86 1.60 4.84 2.12
CA ILE A 86 2.73 3.97 2.34
C ILE A 86 4.05 4.72 2.12
N LYS A 87 5.12 4.26 2.74
CA LYS A 87 6.41 4.96 2.72
C LYS A 87 7.18 4.77 1.42
N SER A 88 7.14 3.59 0.85
CA SER A 88 7.86 3.26 -0.38
C SER A 88 7.06 2.32 -1.30
N PHE A 89 7.37 2.39 -2.59
CA PHE A 89 6.80 1.52 -3.60
C PHE A 89 7.04 0.03 -3.29
N ASP A 90 8.26 -0.31 -2.89
CA ASP A 90 8.65 -1.69 -2.60
C ASP A 90 7.96 -2.27 -1.35
N ALA A 91 7.44 -1.40 -0.46
CA ALA A 91 6.73 -1.83 0.75
C ALA A 91 5.44 -2.62 0.46
N ILE A 92 4.78 -2.34 -0.65
CA ILE A 92 3.54 -3.01 -1.03
C ILE A 92 3.67 -3.83 -2.32
N TYR A 93 4.47 -3.37 -3.29
CA TYR A 93 4.48 -3.94 -4.64
C TYR A 93 4.95 -5.41 -4.66
N ARG A 94 5.93 -5.77 -3.83
CA ARG A 94 6.38 -7.16 -3.69
C ARG A 94 5.27 -8.09 -3.19
N ASP A 95 4.47 -7.60 -2.26
CA ASP A 95 3.36 -8.37 -1.69
C ASP A 95 2.22 -8.49 -2.71
N MET A 96 1.95 -7.42 -3.47
CA MET A 96 0.98 -7.44 -4.57
C MET A 96 1.31 -8.50 -5.64
N LEU A 97 2.59 -8.74 -5.94
CA LEU A 97 3.01 -9.77 -6.90
C LEU A 97 2.80 -11.21 -6.42
N ASN A 98 2.64 -11.42 -5.11
CA ASN A 98 2.49 -12.74 -4.50
C ASN A 98 1.03 -13.12 -4.23
N VAL A 99 0.09 -12.23 -4.50
CA VAL A 99 -1.35 -12.44 -4.30
C VAL A 99 -2.10 -12.30 -5.62
N ASP A 100 -3.20 -13.02 -5.74
CA ASP A 100 -4.13 -12.84 -6.86
C ASP A 100 -5.02 -11.62 -6.58
N LEU A 101 -4.47 -10.43 -6.84
CA LEU A 101 -5.09 -9.17 -6.51
C LEU A 101 -6.02 -8.70 -7.63
N VAL A 102 -7.31 -8.63 -7.33
CA VAL A 102 -8.30 -7.97 -8.19
C VAL A 102 -8.57 -6.58 -7.64
N ILE A 103 -8.17 -5.55 -8.39
CA ILE A 103 -8.37 -4.15 -8.00
C ILE A 103 -9.59 -3.62 -8.75
N PHE A 104 -10.59 -3.16 -8.01
CA PHE A 104 -11.75 -2.48 -8.60
C PHE A 104 -11.50 -0.98 -8.66
N PRO A 105 -11.83 -0.31 -9.79
CA PRO A 105 -11.80 1.14 -9.85
C PRO A 105 -12.75 1.76 -8.84
N GLY A 106 -12.40 2.93 -8.32
CA GLY A 106 -13.21 3.66 -7.36
C GLY A 106 -12.40 4.54 -6.43
N SER A 107 -13.10 5.22 -5.54
CA SER A 107 -12.51 6.03 -4.48
C SER A 107 -12.40 5.21 -3.21
N TYR A 108 -11.23 5.20 -2.59
CA TYR A 108 -10.94 4.44 -1.38
C TYR A 108 -10.42 5.36 -0.28
N GLU A 109 -10.91 5.19 0.94
CA GLU A 109 -10.41 5.91 2.10
C GLU A 109 -9.31 5.10 2.78
N PHE A 110 -8.10 5.66 2.87
CA PHE A 110 -6.98 5.05 3.56
C PHE A 110 -6.46 5.96 4.66
N PRO A 111 -6.13 5.42 5.84
CA PRO A 111 -5.24 6.11 6.76
C PRO A 111 -3.88 6.33 6.11
N THR A 112 -3.26 7.48 6.34
CA THR A 112 -1.87 7.71 5.94
C THR A 112 -0.91 6.95 6.86
N LYS A 113 0.33 6.73 6.42
CA LYS A 113 1.43 6.10 7.17
C LYS A 113 1.17 4.66 7.60
N LEU A 114 0.48 3.90 6.76
CA LEU A 114 0.31 2.47 6.93
C LEU A 114 1.57 1.72 6.51
N SER A 115 1.78 0.54 7.10
CA SER A 115 2.70 -0.43 6.53
C SER A 115 2.16 -0.95 5.19
N GLY A 116 3.06 -1.36 4.28
CA GLY A 116 2.66 -1.90 2.97
C GLY A 116 1.71 -3.07 3.08
N SER A 117 1.94 -3.98 4.04
CA SER A 117 1.06 -5.13 4.29
C SER A 117 -0.33 -4.72 4.77
N ALA A 118 -0.43 -3.74 5.69
CA ALA A 118 -1.73 -3.24 6.17
C ALA A 118 -2.50 -2.51 5.06
N ALA A 119 -1.82 -1.74 4.22
CA ALA A 119 -2.43 -1.07 3.07
C ALA A 119 -2.95 -2.08 2.04
N LEU A 120 -2.21 -3.18 1.78
CA LEU A 120 -2.65 -4.25 0.89
C LEU A 120 -3.85 -5.00 1.44
N GLU A 121 -3.87 -5.30 2.74
CA GLU A 121 -5.00 -5.96 3.39
C GLU A 121 -6.28 -5.14 3.28
N LEU A 122 -6.22 -3.81 3.54
CA LEU A 122 -7.35 -2.90 3.36
C LEU A 122 -7.82 -2.83 1.89
N LEU A 123 -6.89 -2.79 0.94
CA LEU A 123 -7.23 -2.77 -0.48
C LEU A 123 -7.93 -4.06 -0.92
N MET A 124 -7.49 -5.21 -0.41
CA MET A 124 -8.09 -6.52 -0.72
C MET A 124 -9.45 -6.71 -0.05
N ALA A 125 -9.64 -6.21 1.16
CA ALA A 125 -10.92 -6.25 1.87
C ALA A 125 -11.99 -5.43 1.16
N GLY A 126 -11.62 -4.28 0.56
CA GLY A 126 -12.52 -3.40 -0.16
C GLY A 126 -13.54 -2.65 0.70
N ASP A 127 -13.52 -2.87 2.02
CA ASP A 127 -14.46 -2.24 2.96
C ASP A 127 -14.27 -0.72 3.09
N ASN A 128 -13.10 -0.25 2.68
CA ASN A 128 -12.74 1.17 2.66
C ASN A 128 -13.09 1.89 1.35
N ARG A 129 -13.82 1.23 0.45
CA ARG A 129 -14.32 1.87 -0.78
C ARG A 129 -15.46 2.83 -0.44
N LEU A 130 -15.29 4.08 -0.84
CA LEU A 130 -16.30 5.11 -0.71
C LEU A 130 -17.35 4.93 -1.80
N VAL A 131 -18.61 4.79 -1.41
CA VAL A 131 -19.74 4.72 -2.33
C VAL A 131 -20.88 5.59 -1.85
N VAL A 132 -21.57 6.21 -2.79
CA VAL A 132 -22.87 6.85 -2.58
C VAL A 132 -23.94 5.97 -3.21
N SER A 133 -25.03 5.75 -2.51
CA SER A 133 -26.09 4.84 -2.98
C SER A 133 -27.44 5.56 -3.05
N THR A 134 -28.20 5.23 -4.08
CA THR A 134 -29.59 5.65 -4.22
C THR A 134 -30.47 4.45 -4.50
N THR A 135 -31.66 4.42 -3.92
CA THR A 135 -32.65 3.35 -4.15
C THR A 135 -33.85 3.92 -4.86
N ILE A 136 -34.14 3.36 -6.04
CA ILE A 136 -35.29 3.70 -6.86
C ILE A 136 -36.31 2.56 -6.74
N PRO A 137 -37.38 2.74 -5.98
CA PRO A 137 -38.45 1.76 -5.89
C PRO A 137 -39.27 1.69 -7.18
N GLU A 138 -39.98 0.58 -7.37
CA GLU A 138 -40.88 0.41 -8.50
C GLU A 138 -42.05 1.42 -8.50
N GLY A 139 -42.53 1.77 -9.68
CA GLY A 139 -43.72 2.59 -9.87
C GLY A 139 -43.50 4.11 -9.76
N LEU A 140 -42.25 4.58 -9.67
CA LEU A 140 -41.96 6.01 -9.76
C LEU A 140 -41.90 6.48 -11.21
N SER A 141 -42.44 7.68 -11.46
CA SER A 141 -42.22 8.39 -12.70
C SER A 141 -40.85 9.09 -12.73
N VAL A 142 -40.36 9.46 -13.91
CA VAL A 142 -39.11 10.22 -14.07
C VAL A 142 -39.13 11.49 -13.22
N ALA A 143 -40.26 12.22 -13.19
CA ALA A 143 -40.43 13.40 -12.39
C ALA A 143 -40.27 13.18 -10.87
N GLN A 144 -40.47 11.94 -10.39
CA GLN A 144 -40.25 11.54 -8.98
C GLN A 144 -38.84 11.00 -8.74
N ILE A 145 -38.23 10.40 -9.77
CA ILE A 145 -36.87 9.82 -9.70
C ILE A 145 -35.82 10.95 -9.65
N LEU A 146 -35.93 11.98 -10.52
CA LEU A 146 -34.91 13.01 -10.63
C LEU A 146 -34.62 13.78 -9.33
N PRO A 147 -35.64 14.24 -8.55
CA PRO A 147 -35.38 14.88 -7.27
C PRO A 147 -34.66 13.99 -6.29
N ARG A 148 -34.97 12.68 -6.27
CA ARG A 148 -34.32 11.69 -5.42
C ARG A 148 -32.85 11.50 -5.81
N LEU A 149 -32.56 11.34 -7.11
CA LEU A 149 -31.18 11.26 -7.59
C LEU A 149 -30.40 12.54 -7.24
N SER A 150 -31.04 13.70 -7.37
CA SER A 150 -30.43 15.00 -7.03
C SER A 150 -30.09 15.09 -5.55
N GLU A 151 -30.99 14.65 -4.67
CA GLU A 151 -30.78 14.63 -3.20
C GLU A 151 -29.71 13.65 -2.77
N ASP A 152 -29.80 12.40 -3.25
CA ASP A 152 -28.94 11.31 -2.82
C ASP A 152 -27.50 11.45 -3.36
N LEU A 153 -27.34 11.94 -4.60
CA LEU A 153 -26.07 11.93 -5.33
C LEU A 153 -25.44 13.33 -5.48
N GLY A 154 -26.15 14.41 -5.07
CA GLY A 154 -25.66 15.78 -5.16
C GLY A 154 -25.57 16.33 -6.60
N ILE A 155 -26.29 15.70 -7.57
CA ILE A 155 -26.32 16.10 -8.98
C ILE A 155 -27.49 17.03 -9.17
N THR A 156 -27.35 18.15 -9.93
CA THR A 156 -28.44 19.02 -10.20
C THR A 156 -29.47 18.40 -11.16
N ILE A 157 -30.76 18.78 -11.02
CA ILE A 157 -31.82 18.29 -11.91
C ILE A 157 -31.51 18.66 -13.36
N ALA A 158 -30.93 19.84 -13.60
CA ALA A 158 -30.55 20.29 -14.95
C ALA A 158 -29.51 19.37 -15.60
N GLU A 159 -28.49 18.92 -14.85
CA GLU A 159 -27.49 17.97 -15.34
C GLU A 159 -28.12 16.61 -15.63
N LEU A 160 -29.07 16.18 -14.79
CA LEU A 160 -29.80 14.91 -15.00
C LEU A 160 -30.69 15.00 -16.26
N ASP A 161 -31.37 16.12 -16.48
CA ASP A 161 -32.21 16.36 -17.68
C ASP A 161 -31.36 16.36 -18.96
N GLU A 162 -30.17 16.98 -18.93
CA GLU A 162 -29.22 16.95 -20.04
C GLU A 162 -28.73 15.53 -20.34
N ALA A 163 -28.40 14.79 -19.29
CA ALA A 163 -27.96 13.37 -19.39
C ALA A 163 -29.10 12.49 -19.97
N ILE A 164 -30.34 12.73 -19.58
CA ILE A 164 -31.53 12.04 -20.15
C ILE A 164 -31.66 12.34 -21.63
N ALA A 165 -31.53 13.59 -22.06
CA ALA A 165 -31.63 13.96 -23.45
C ALA A 165 -30.51 13.30 -24.31
N ASP A 166 -29.29 13.25 -23.81
CA ASP A 166 -28.18 12.50 -24.45
C ASP A 166 -28.51 11.02 -24.56
N GLN A 167 -28.95 10.39 -23.47
CA GLN A 167 -29.25 8.95 -23.45
C GLN A 167 -30.45 8.59 -24.34
N LEU A 168 -31.49 9.42 -24.37
CA LEU A 168 -32.66 9.21 -25.22
C LEU A 168 -32.29 9.16 -26.70
N SER A 169 -31.33 9.98 -27.13
CA SER A 169 -30.79 9.97 -28.51
C SER A 169 -30.08 8.67 -28.90
N ARG A 170 -29.71 7.85 -27.93
CA ARG A 170 -28.97 6.58 -28.10
C ARG A 170 -29.84 5.34 -27.98
N LEU A 171 -31.11 5.50 -27.58
CA LEU A 171 -32.05 4.40 -27.52
C LEU A 171 -32.33 3.86 -28.92
N PRO A 172 -32.49 2.52 -29.08
CA PRO A 172 -32.72 1.89 -30.39
C PRO A 172 -34.14 2.09 -30.95
N THR A 173 -34.98 2.81 -30.25
CA THR A 173 -36.37 3.05 -30.58
C THR A 173 -36.66 4.53 -30.63
N ASP A 174 -37.67 4.97 -31.44
CA ASP A 174 -38.18 6.34 -31.47
C ASP A 174 -39.02 6.63 -30.18
N ALA A 175 -38.42 6.38 -29.02
CA ALA A 175 -39.07 6.62 -27.73
C ALA A 175 -39.30 8.11 -27.53
N PRO A 176 -40.55 8.54 -27.26
CA PRO A 176 -40.87 9.98 -27.10
C PRO A 176 -40.36 10.55 -25.78
N SER A 177 -40.01 9.71 -24.82
CA SER A 177 -39.45 10.04 -23.51
C SER A 177 -38.67 8.88 -22.90
N ILE A 178 -37.93 9.15 -21.85
CA ILE A 178 -37.22 8.10 -21.07
C ILE A 178 -38.13 7.39 -20.04
N GLU A 179 -39.42 7.77 -20.00
CA GLU A 179 -40.36 7.18 -19.05
C GLU A 179 -40.46 5.65 -19.25
N GLY A 180 -40.29 4.93 -18.16
CA GLY A 180 -40.28 3.47 -18.15
C GLY A 180 -38.94 2.80 -18.50
N PHE A 181 -37.90 3.58 -18.88
CA PHE A 181 -36.57 3.06 -19.17
C PHE A 181 -35.63 3.12 -17.97
N LEU A 182 -35.91 3.91 -16.94
CA LEU A 182 -35.13 3.97 -15.71
C LEU A 182 -35.53 2.79 -14.82
N PHE A 183 -34.65 1.79 -14.73
CA PHE A 183 -34.98 0.55 -14.05
C PHE A 183 -34.98 0.72 -12.52
N PRO A 184 -35.98 0.17 -11.79
CA PRO A 184 -36.01 0.19 -10.33
C PRO A 184 -34.94 -0.73 -9.74
N ALA A 185 -34.01 -0.16 -8.97
CA ALA A 185 -32.93 -0.89 -8.28
C ALA A 185 -32.27 0.00 -7.21
N THR A 186 -31.39 -0.59 -6.43
CA THR A 186 -30.41 0.15 -5.64
C THR A 186 -29.12 0.27 -6.45
N TYR A 187 -28.69 1.49 -6.67
CA TYR A 187 -27.48 1.82 -7.40
C TYR A 187 -26.42 2.35 -6.45
N SER A 188 -25.18 1.94 -6.67
CA SER A 188 -24.02 2.44 -5.92
C SER A 188 -23.01 3.02 -6.90
N PHE A 189 -22.57 4.24 -6.62
CA PHE A 189 -21.63 4.99 -7.44
C PHE A 189 -20.43 5.45 -6.61
N ASP A 190 -19.34 5.79 -7.27
CA ASP A 190 -18.26 6.50 -6.62
C ASP A 190 -18.71 7.91 -6.16
N PRO A 191 -18.07 8.53 -5.18
CA PRO A 191 -18.42 9.89 -4.74
C PRO A 191 -18.40 10.89 -5.89
N ASN A 192 -19.43 11.76 -5.94
CA ASN A 192 -19.63 12.76 -7.00
C ASN A 192 -19.77 12.17 -8.43
N PRO A 193 -20.69 11.22 -8.65
CA PRO A 193 -20.88 10.60 -9.95
C PRO A 193 -21.38 11.62 -10.98
N LYS A 194 -21.03 11.41 -12.25
CA LYS A 194 -21.55 12.26 -13.33
C LYS A 194 -22.98 11.84 -13.69
N ALA A 195 -23.84 12.82 -13.98
CA ALA A 195 -25.23 12.56 -14.38
C ALA A 195 -25.36 11.55 -15.52
N GLY A 196 -24.51 11.66 -16.55
CA GLY A 196 -24.51 10.72 -17.68
C GLY A 196 -24.12 9.29 -17.32
N GLU A 197 -23.31 9.08 -16.28
CA GLU A 197 -22.98 7.76 -15.75
C GLU A 197 -24.18 7.16 -15.01
N VAL A 198 -24.82 7.96 -14.16
CA VAL A 198 -25.99 7.57 -13.38
C VAL A 198 -27.15 7.15 -14.32
N ILE A 199 -27.53 8.03 -15.26
CA ILE A 199 -28.63 7.74 -16.19
C ILE A 199 -28.32 6.51 -17.06
N ARG A 200 -27.08 6.34 -17.54
CA ARG A 200 -26.68 5.17 -18.33
C ARG A 200 -26.74 3.87 -17.53
N ALA A 201 -26.42 3.91 -16.24
CA ALA A 201 -26.51 2.72 -15.38
C ALA A 201 -27.94 2.29 -15.11
N MET A 202 -28.90 3.21 -15.23
CA MET A 202 -30.33 3.00 -14.96
C MET A 202 -31.14 2.55 -16.19
N VAL A 203 -30.61 2.76 -17.41
CA VAL A 203 -31.20 2.37 -18.67
C VAL A 203 -30.69 1.04 -19.17
#